data_4b2357b2b4a9e5e6914be9df7ecb824b
#
_entry.id   4b2357b2b4a9e5e6914be9df7ecb824b
#
_cell.length_a   1.000
_cell.length_b   1.000
_cell.length_c   1.000
_cell.angle_alpha   90.00
_cell.angle_beta   90.00
_cell.angle_gamma   90.00
#
_symmetry.space_group_name_H-M   'P 1'
#
loop_
_entity.id
_entity.type
_entity.pdbx_description
1 polymer ?
#
loop_
_entity_poly.entity_id
_entity_poly.type
_entity_poly.pdbx_seq_one_letter_code
_entity_poly.pdbx_strand_id
1 'polypeptide(L)'
;MKILRTPEDRFSDLPDYPFEPHYLQCDEVRIHYLNEGTSDSETVLLIHGEPSWSYLYRKMIPIIVDAGHRVVVPDLVGFGKSDKPANQKDYTYQKHVDWMTALVQELDLKHITLFGQDWGLSLIHI
;
A
#
# COMPACT_ATOMS: atom_id res chain seq x y z
N MET A 1 -0.46 12.69 17.85
CA MET A 1 0.29 11.49 17.40
C MET A 1 1.64 11.93 16.87
N LYS A 2 2.71 11.36 17.40
CA LYS A 2 4.04 11.64 16.86
C LYS A 2 4.29 10.76 15.64
N ILE A 3 4.65 11.37 14.52
CA ILE A 3 4.87 10.68 13.24
C ILE A 3 6.35 10.70 12.90
N LEU A 4 6.90 9.54 12.58
CA LEU A 4 8.22 9.40 12.02
C LEU A 4 8.07 9.11 10.52
N ARG A 5 9.03 9.57 9.74
CA ARG A 5 9.03 9.37 8.29
C ARG A 5 10.43 9.02 7.83
N THR A 6 10.54 7.90 7.12
CA THR A 6 11.82 7.48 6.56
C THR A 6 12.22 8.44 5.44
N PRO A 7 13.45 8.97 5.46
CA PRO A 7 13.91 9.87 4.39
C PRO A 7 13.87 9.21 3.02
N GLU A 8 13.50 10.00 2.01
CA GLU A 8 13.37 9.51 0.62
C GLU A 8 14.66 8.89 0.07
N ASP A 9 15.82 9.39 0.46
CA ASP A 9 17.09 8.87 -0.02
C ASP A 9 17.35 7.42 0.39
N ARG A 10 16.63 6.91 1.39
CA ARG A 10 16.73 5.51 1.80
C ARG A 10 16.06 4.56 0.81
N PHE A 11 15.28 5.09 -0.11
CA PHE A 11 14.56 4.30 -1.11
C PHE A 11 15.13 4.48 -2.52
N SER A 12 16.28 5.15 -2.66
CA SER A 12 16.90 5.35 -3.96
C SER A 12 17.61 4.08 -4.44
N ASP A 13 17.66 3.92 -5.76
CA ASP A 13 18.42 2.86 -6.44
C ASP A 13 18.01 1.43 -6.04
N LEU A 14 16.73 1.22 -5.71
CA LEU A 14 16.23 -0.12 -5.40
C LEU A 14 16.07 -0.93 -6.69
N PRO A 15 16.64 -2.15 -6.75
CA PRO A 15 16.51 -3.00 -7.93
C PRO A 15 15.06 -3.37 -8.23
N ASP A 16 14.68 -3.32 -9.52
CA ASP A 16 13.37 -3.74 -9.99
C ASP A 16 12.19 -2.98 -9.35
N TYR A 17 12.43 -1.73 -8.92
CA TYR A 17 11.41 -0.91 -8.28
C TYR A 17 11.37 0.50 -8.92
N PRO A 18 11.02 0.57 -10.22
CA PRO A 18 11.00 1.85 -10.95
C PRO A 18 9.66 2.59 -10.85
N PHE A 19 8.85 2.30 -9.84
CA PHE A 19 7.49 2.79 -9.75
C PHE A 19 7.44 4.19 -9.15
N GLU A 20 6.58 5.03 -9.71
CA GLU A 20 6.38 6.37 -9.20
C GLU A 20 5.59 6.32 -7.89
N PRO A 21 6.04 7.03 -6.85
CA PRO A 21 5.32 7.04 -5.58
C PRO A 21 4.06 7.89 -5.64
N HIS A 22 3.04 7.42 -4.95
CA HIS A 22 1.80 8.16 -4.71
C HIS A 22 1.53 8.19 -3.22
N TYR A 23 0.90 9.26 -2.76
CA TYR A 23 0.63 9.43 -1.33
C TYR A 23 -0.80 9.87 -1.10
N LEU A 24 -1.42 9.34 -0.06
CA LEU A 24 -2.73 9.73 0.42
C LEU A 24 -2.59 10.23 1.85
N GLN A 25 -3.06 11.43 2.12
CA GLN A 25 -3.13 11.94 3.48
C GLN A 25 -4.42 11.45 4.13
N CYS A 26 -4.29 10.66 5.18
CA CYS A 26 -5.40 10.12 5.94
C CYS A 26 -5.26 10.58 7.40
N ASP A 27 -6.05 11.57 7.79
CA ASP A 27 -5.91 12.25 9.07
C ASP A 27 -4.47 12.71 9.30
N GLU A 28 -3.79 12.17 10.32
CA GLU A 28 -2.42 12.57 10.65
C GLU A 28 -1.35 11.81 9.88
N VAL A 29 -1.70 10.70 9.21
CA VAL A 29 -0.71 9.85 8.55
C VAL A 29 -0.78 9.98 7.03
N ARG A 30 0.38 9.89 6.42
CA ARG A 30 0.53 9.83 4.97
C ARG A 30 0.79 8.38 4.57
N ILE A 31 -0.04 7.86 3.69
CA ILE A 31 0.04 6.49 3.20
C ILE A 31 0.62 6.49 1.80
N HIS A 32 1.70 5.74 1.61
CA HIS A 32 2.30 5.53 0.30
C HIS A 32 1.60 4.37 -0.40
N TYR A 33 1.38 4.51 -1.70
CA TYR A 33 0.89 3.40 -2.53
C TYR A 33 1.44 3.51 -3.94
N LEU A 34 1.54 2.35 -4.59
CA LEU A 34 1.82 2.25 -6.01
C LEU A 34 0.50 2.15 -6.76
N ASN A 35 0.42 2.74 -7.94
CA ASN A 35 -0.77 2.73 -8.78
C ASN A 35 -0.33 2.62 -10.23
N GLU A 36 -0.36 1.41 -10.77
CA GLU A 36 0.13 1.12 -12.09
C GLU A 36 -0.97 0.52 -12.97
N GLY A 37 -0.85 0.73 -14.29
CA GLY A 37 -1.86 0.28 -15.23
C GLY A 37 -2.98 1.30 -15.40
N THR A 38 -3.83 1.07 -16.40
CA THR A 38 -4.88 2.02 -16.78
C THR A 38 -6.26 1.38 -16.95
N SER A 39 -6.40 0.11 -16.60
CA SER A 39 -7.68 -0.57 -16.73
C SER A 39 -8.69 0.00 -15.73
N ASP A 40 -9.89 0.29 -16.22
CA ASP A 40 -10.99 0.74 -15.35
C ASP A 40 -11.90 -0.42 -14.95
N SER A 41 -11.72 -1.59 -15.55
CA SER A 41 -12.64 -2.72 -15.36
C SER A 41 -12.30 -3.56 -14.13
N GLU A 42 -11.03 -3.75 -13.83
CA GLU A 42 -10.59 -4.58 -12.72
C GLU A 42 -9.34 -3.99 -12.08
N THR A 43 -9.30 -4.03 -10.75
CA THR A 43 -8.16 -3.59 -9.97
C THR A 43 -7.67 -4.73 -9.11
N VAL A 44 -6.38 -5.01 -9.18
CA VAL A 44 -5.73 -5.95 -8.27
C VAL A 44 -5.12 -5.14 -7.13
N LEU A 45 -5.54 -5.45 -5.92
CA LEU A 45 -5.04 -4.81 -4.70
C LEU A 45 -4.12 -5.78 -3.99
N LEU A 46 -2.84 -5.42 -3.88
CA LEU A 46 -1.81 -6.27 -3.28
C LEU A 46 -1.44 -5.70 -1.92
N ILE A 47 -1.72 -6.44 -0.84
CA ILE A 47 -1.44 -5.98 0.52
C ILE A 47 -0.40 -6.90 1.16
N HIS A 48 0.72 -6.30 1.54
CA HIS A 48 1.83 -7.00 2.18
C HIS A 48 1.55 -7.29 3.66
N GLY A 49 2.44 -8.06 4.28
CA GLY A 49 2.40 -8.33 5.70
C GLY A 49 3.66 -7.85 6.40
N GLU A 50 3.90 -8.37 7.59
CA GLU A 50 5.08 -8.04 8.39
C GLU A 50 6.21 -9.06 8.12
N PRO A 51 7.43 -8.63 8.01
CA PRO A 51 8.00 -7.28 8.04
C PRO A 51 8.31 -6.74 6.65
N SER A 52 7.32 -6.59 5.82
CA SER A 52 7.49 -6.29 4.39
C SER A 52 6.94 -4.90 4.05
N TRP A 53 6.87 -4.59 2.77
CA TRP A 53 6.28 -3.40 2.19
C TRP A 53 6.03 -3.65 0.70
N SER A 54 5.61 -2.67 -0.06
CA SER A 54 5.23 -2.85 -1.47
C SER A 54 6.35 -3.45 -2.35
N TYR A 55 7.59 -3.33 -1.94
CA TYR A 55 8.74 -3.93 -2.63
C TYR A 55 8.59 -5.45 -2.81
N LEU A 56 7.87 -6.11 -1.90
CA LEU A 56 7.59 -7.54 -1.99
C LEU A 56 6.96 -7.92 -3.35
N TYR A 57 6.12 -7.04 -3.87
CA TYR A 57 5.34 -7.32 -5.07
C TYR A 57 5.97 -6.77 -6.35
N ARG A 58 7.19 -6.25 -6.30
CA ARG A 58 7.83 -5.56 -7.42
C ARG A 58 7.87 -6.36 -8.72
N LYS A 59 7.95 -7.68 -8.61
CA LYS A 59 8.02 -8.55 -9.79
C LYS A 59 6.64 -8.97 -10.29
N MET A 60 5.64 -8.93 -9.44
CA MET A 60 4.25 -9.24 -9.82
C MET A 60 3.60 -8.09 -10.58
N ILE A 61 3.95 -6.86 -10.24
CA ILE A 61 3.30 -5.67 -10.78
C ILE A 61 3.37 -5.62 -12.31
N PRO A 62 4.54 -5.76 -12.96
CA PRO A 62 4.59 -5.71 -14.43
C PRO A 62 3.77 -6.82 -15.09
N ILE A 63 3.77 -8.00 -14.49
CA ILE A 63 3.02 -9.14 -15.05
C ILE A 63 1.53 -8.85 -15.04
N ILE A 64 1.02 -8.30 -13.94
CA ILE A 64 -0.40 -7.99 -13.79
C ILE A 64 -0.79 -6.84 -14.73
N VAL A 65 0.04 -5.82 -14.83
CA VAL A 65 -0.18 -4.68 -15.73
C VAL A 65 -0.19 -5.14 -17.19
N ASP A 66 0.75 -5.99 -17.56
CA ASP A 66 0.83 -6.53 -18.94
C ASP A 66 -0.39 -7.38 -19.29
N ALA A 67 -1.04 -7.97 -18.30
CA ALA A 67 -2.30 -8.71 -18.49
C ALA A 67 -3.51 -7.79 -18.65
N GLY A 68 -3.34 -6.47 -18.56
CA GLY A 68 -4.40 -5.50 -18.77
C GLY A 68 -5.12 -5.03 -17.52
N HIS A 69 -4.57 -5.28 -16.35
CA HIS A 69 -5.20 -4.90 -15.09
C HIS A 69 -4.51 -3.70 -14.44
N ARG A 70 -5.28 -2.95 -13.67
CA ARG A 70 -4.75 -1.93 -12.78
C ARG A 70 -4.26 -2.60 -11.49
N VAL A 71 -3.13 -2.13 -10.97
CA VAL A 71 -2.56 -2.65 -9.73
C VAL A 71 -2.39 -1.51 -8.74
N VAL A 72 -2.91 -1.70 -7.53
CA VAL A 72 -2.70 -0.77 -6.42
C VAL A 72 -1.99 -1.52 -5.30
N VAL A 73 -0.87 -0.99 -4.83
CA VAL A 73 -0.01 -1.66 -3.86
C VAL A 73 0.34 -0.67 -2.76
N PRO A 74 -0.40 -0.65 -1.65
CA PRO A 74 -0.08 0.25 -0.55
C PRO A 74 1.04 -0.29 0.33
N ASP A 75 1.73 0.62 1.00
CA ASP A 75 2.53 0.31 2.18
C ASP A 75 1.64 0.54 3.40
N LEU A 76 1.47 -0.49 4.22
CA LEU A 76 0.72 -0.34 5.46
C LEU A 76 1.37 0.72 6.35
N VAL A 77 0.56 1.44 7.11
CA VAL A 77 1.07 2.43 8.07
C VAL A 77 2.08 1.76 9.00
N GLY A 78 3.25 2.35 9.13
CA GLY A 78 4.36 1.77 9.89
C GLY A 78 5.40 1.08 9.01
N PHE A 79 5.14 0.93 7.72
CA PHE A 79 6.02 0.17 6.82
C PHE A 79 6.40 1.01 5.58
N GLY A 80 7.54 0.67 5.01
CA GLY A 80 7.99 1.22 3.73
C GLY A 80 8.03 2.74 3.72
N LYS A 81 7.40 3.33 2.70
CA LYS A 81 7.35 4.78 2.54
C LYS A 81 6.17 5.44 3.26
N SER A 82 5.26 4.65 3.85
CA SER A 82 4.18 5.20 4.65
C SER A 82 4.70 5.77 5.95
N ASP A 83 3.96 6.69 6.52
CA ASP A 83 4.30 7.29 7.81
C ASP A 83 4.30 6.25 8.93
N LYS A 84 5.08 6.52 9.96
CA LYS A 84 5.32 5.60 11.07
C LYS A 84 5.00 6.29 12.39
N PRO A 85 3.77 6.15 12.91
CA PRO A 85 3.48 6.60 14.27
C PRO A 85 4.50 6.04 15.25
N ALA A 86 5.03 6.91 16.11
CA ALA A 86 6.14 6.54 17.00
C ALA A 86 5.68 5.72 18.20
N ASN A 87 4.40 5.80 18.55
CA ASN A 87 3.86 5.14 19.73
C ASN A 87 3.17 3.84 19.33
N GLN A 88 3.54 2.75 19.98
CA GLN A 88 2.95 1.43 19.75
C GLN A 88 1.42 1.44 19.87
N LYS A 89 0.88 2.26 20.76
CA LYS A 89 -0.57 2.39 20.99
C LYS A 89 -1.32 2.98 19.80
N ASP A 90 -0.60 3.63 18.88
CA ASP A 90 -1.20 4.20 17.68
C ASP A 90 -1.47 3.15 16.61
N TYR A 91 -1.06 1.91 16.82
CA TYR A 91 -1.32 0.80 15.92
C TYR A 91 -2.35 -0.15 16.53
N THR A 92 -3.43 -0.37 15.82
CA THR A 92 -4.40 -1.41 16.16
C THR A 92 -4.86 -2.10 14.88
N TYR A 93 -5.40 -3.29 15.01
CA TYR A 93 -5.98 -3.98 13.86
C TYR A 93 -7.07 -3.11 13.20
N GLN A 94 -7.94 -2.53 14.00
CA GLN A 94 -9.03 -1.70 13.49
C GLN A 94 -8.50 -0.47 12.76
N LYS A 95 -7.45 0.16 13.24
CA LYS A 95 -6.83 1.29 12.55
C LYS A 95 -6.28 0.89 11.17
N HIS A 96 -5.66 -0.27 11.07
CA HIS A 96 -5.20 -0.76 9.76
C HIS A 96 -6.35 -1.00 8.81
N VAL A 97 -7.45 -1.57 9.28
CA VAL A 97 -8.66 -1.72 8.48
C VAL A 97 -9.17 -0.35 8.03
N ASP A 98 -9.23 0.61 8.95
CA ASP A 98 -9.73 1.96 8.65
C ASP A 98 -8.84 2.67 7.64
N TRP A 99 -7.52 2.58 7.77
CA TRP A 99 -6.58 3.19 6.84
C TRP A 99 -6.71 2.60 5.43
N MET A 100 -6.83 1.28 5.33
CA MET A 100 -6.98 0.63 4.02
C MET A 100 -8.36 0.89 3.43
N THR A 101 -9.40 0.96 4.25
CA THR A 101 -10.74 1.35 3.81
C THR A 101 -10.72 2.76 3.22
N ALA A 102 -10.04 3.69 3.89
CA ALA A 102 -9.90 5.05 3.40
C ALA A 102 -9.20 5.09 2.03
N LEU A 103 -8.16 4.29 1.86
CA LEU A 103 -7.46 4.20 0.58
C LEU A 103 -8.38 3.71 -0.54
N VAL A 104 -9.10 2.62 -0.30
CA VAL A 104 -10.03 2.05 -1.28
C VAL A 104 -11.11 3.06 -1.67
N GLN A 105 -11.67 3.76 -0.68
CA GLN A 105 -12.73 4.74 -0.91
C GLN A 105 -12.20 5.97 -1.64
N GLU A 106 -11.07 6.50 -1.22
CA GLU A 106 -10.50 7.71 -1.82
C GLU A 106 -10.07 7.49 -3.27
N LEU A 107 -9.56 6.31 -3.59
CA LEU A 107 -9.21 5.95 -4.96
C LEU A 107 -10.40 5.42 -5.76
N ASP A 108 -11.57 5.31 -5.13
CA ASP A 108 -12.79 4.80 -5.75
C ASP A 108 -12.58 3.47 -6.47
N LEU A 109 -11.89 2.55 -5.80
CA LEU A 109 -11.57 1.24 -6.37
C LEU A 109 -12.83 0.37 -6.44
N LYS A 110 -13.04 -0.24 -7.61
CA LYS A 110 -14.18 -1.12 -7.89
C LYS A 110 -13.70 -2.40 -8.54
N HIS A 111 -14.49 -3.45 -8.42
CA HIS A 111 -14.17 -4.76 -9.00
C HIS A 111 -12.78 -5.22 -8.57
N ILE A 112 -12.55 -5.23 -7.26
CA ILE A 112 -11.24 -5.49 -6.69
C ILE A 112 -11.00 -6.98 -6.58
N THR A 113 -9.84 -7.44 -7.09
CA THR A 113 -9.27 -8.73 -6.73
C THR A 113 -8.21 -8.46 -5.67
N LEU A 114 -8.43 -9.00 -4.49
CA LEU A 114 -7.51 -8.81 -3.36
C LEU A 114 -6.53 -9.98 -3.29
N PHE A 115 -5.25 -9.65 -3.25
CA PHE A 115 -4.19 -10.60 -2.96
C PHE A 115 -3.47 -10.11 -1.71
N GLY A 116 -3.41 -10.94 -0.69
CA GLY A 116 -2.76 -10.57 0.57
C GLY A 116 -1.83 -11.65 1.05
N GLN A 117 -0.91 -11.25 1.92
CA GLN A 117 0.05 -12.12 2.55
C GLN A 117 0.17 -11.71 4.02
N ASP A 118 0.16 -12.67 4.93
CA ASP A 118 0.35 -12.44 6.36
C ASP A 118 -0.71 -11.45 6.89
N TRP A 119 -0.30 -10.34 7.49
CA TRP A 119 -1.24 -9.31 7.97
C TRP A 119 -2.10 -8.73 6.87
N GLY A 120 -1.57 -8.64 5.64
CA GLY A 120 -2.35 -8.16 4.51
C GLY A 120 -3.58 -9.00 4.25
N LEU A 121 -3.47 -10.32 4.42
CA LEU A 121 -4.60 -11.22 4.26
C LEU A 121 -5.67 -11.02 5.34
N SER A 122 -5.24 -10.64 6.55
CA SER A 122 -6.17 -10.38 7.66
C SER A 122 -7.04 -9.14 7.44
N LEU A 123 -6.65 -8.26 6.51
CA LEU A 123 -7.37 -7.03 6.25
C LEU A 123 -8.49 -7.16 5.22
N ILE A 124 -8.94 -8.38 4.94
CA ILE A 124 -10.03 -8.65 3.98
C ILE A 124 -11.35 -7.99 4.37
N HIS A 125 -11.47 -7.51 5.58
CA HIS A 125 -12.68 -6.84 6.08
C HIS A 125 -12.78 -5.37 5.63
N ILE A 126 -11.85 -4.91 4.83
CA ILE A 126 -11.90 -3.54 4.28
C ILE A 126 -13.06 -3.32 3.31
#